data_b62913847f556867042ad5d11e89d15f
#
_entry.id   b62913847f556867042ad5d11e89d15f
#
_cell.length_a   1.000
_cell.length_b   1.000
_cell.length_c   1.000
_cell.angle_alpha   90.00
_cell.angle_beta   90.00
_cell.angle_gamma   90.00
#
_symmetry.space_group_name_H-M   'P 1'
#
loop_
_entity.id
_entity.type
_entity.pdbx_description
1 polymer ?
#
loop_
_entity_poly.entity_id
_entity_poly.type
_entity_poly.pdbx_seq_one_letter_code
_entity_poly.pdbx_strand_id
1 'polypeptide(L)'
;MGLRVVAMALAIFATAASADEPVQLLTFDELDGWAEDDHSAALSVFRNTCIDLNGSDWDAICAVSETTSDARTFFELFFRPVLIGGEAPALFTGYYEPQLEGSRTRSARFRYPVYRLPPEVDGQWLSRQEIEESRVLEGRNLEIAWVDDPVELFFLQIQGSGRIRLAEGGVIRVGYGGRNGHEYRSIGQELVRRGVYQPHQVSAQVIQSWVRRNPVAGQTLLYHNPSYVFFREVDIDDPDLGPLGAMNRNITPHRSIAIDPDHTPLGAPVWIEKDGETPIRRLMIAQDTGGAIQGPQRADIFFGFGDDAGEAAGVIRDPGRMMVLLPVELAHQLIPDA
;
A
#
# COMPACT_ATOMS: atom_id res chain seq x y z
N MET A 1 -22.61 40.04 -4.30
CA MET A 1 -22.22 38.94 -3.38
C MET A 1 -22.67 37.63 -4.03
N GLY A 2 -21.85 37.05 -4.86
CA GLY A 2 -22.17 35.86 -5.67
C GLY A 2 -21.43 34.64 -5.12
N LEU A 3 -22.20 33.70 -4.62
CA LEU A 3 -21.70 32.36 -4.23
C LEU A 3 -21.21 31.63 -5.49
N ARG A 4 -19.91 31.41 -5.60
CA ARG A 4 -19.36 30.49 -6.58
C ARG A 4 -19.44 29.09 -5.98
N VAL A 5 -20.43 28.32 -6.44
CA VAL A 5 -20.48 26.88 -6.26
C VAL A 5 -19.37 26.30 -7.13
N VAL A 6 -18.33 25.78 -6.52
CA VAL A 6 -17.34 24.95 -7.18
C VAL A 6 -17.99 23.57 -7.34
N ALA A 7 -18.50 23.29 -8.50
CA ALA A 7 -18.87 21.95 -8.91
C ALA A 7 -17.57 21.16 -9.11
N MET A 8 -17.24 20.31 -8.15
CA MET A 8 -16.19 19.33 -8.26
C MET A 8 -16.72 18.26 -9.24
N ALA A 9 -16.17 18.26 -10.45
CA ALA A 9 -16.53 17.33 -11.48
C ALA A 9 -16.18 15.90 -11.04
N LEU A 10 -17.19 15.03 -11.03
CA LEU A 10 -17.04 13.58 -11.03
C LEU A 10 -16.07 13.22 -12.17
N ALA A 11 -14.90 12.76 -11.85
CA ALA A 11 -14.07 12.02 -12.80
C ALA A 11 -14.73 10.65 -12.97
N ILE A 12 -15.51 10.56 -14.01
CA ILE A 12 -16.03 9.32 -14.56
C ILE A 12 -14.82 8.43 -14.87
N PHE A 13 -14.81 7.21 -14.35
CA PHE A 13 -13.91 6.12 -14.73
C PHE A 13 -14.08 5.71 -16.21
N ALA A 14 -13.90 6.62 -17.10
CA ALA A 14 -14.00 6.40 -18.54
C ALA A 14 -12.73 6.81 -19.30
N THR A 15 -11.61 7.02 -18.61
CA THR A 15 -10.35 7.33 -19.30
C THR A 15 -9.16 6.83 -18.53
N ALA A 16 -8.86 5.54 -18.59
CA ALA A 16 -7.50 5.02 -18.55
C ALA A 16 -7.37 3.50 -18.56
N ALA A 17 -8.32 2.73 -19.04
CA ALA A 17 -7.91 1.51 -19.69
C ALA A 17 -7.22 1.98 -20.98
N SER A 18 -5.89 1.86 -21.06
CA SER A 18 -5.24 2.00 -22.36
C SER A 18 -5.90 0.97 -23.26
N ALA A 19 -6.35 1.37 -24.45
CA ALA A 19 -7.29 0.65 -25.32
C ALA A 19 -6.79 -0.73 -25.85
N ASP A 20 -5.83 -1.38 -25.15
CA ASP A 20 -5.15 -2.60 -25.57
C ASP A 20 -4.95 -3.64 -24.44
N GLU A 21 -5.41 -3.42 -23.21
CA GLU A 21 -5.28 -4.47 -22.20
C GLU A 21 -6.41 -5.50 -22.31
N PRO A 22 -6.08 -6.80 -22.46
CA PRO A 22 -7.11 -7.83 -22.54
C PRO A 22 -7.88 -7.92 -21.21
N VAL A 23 -9.19 -7.81 -21.28
CA VAL A 23 -10.12 -7.96 -20.17
C VAL A 23 -10.92 -9.24 -20.37
N GLN A 24 -10.97 -10.10 -19.37
CA GLN A 24 -11.71 -11.35 -19.38
C GLN A 24 -12.68 -11.41 -18.21
N LEU A 25 -13.95 -11.66 -18.50
CA LEU A 25 -14.96 -11.98 -17.50
C LEU A 25 -14.85 -13.46 -17.12
N LEU A 26 -14.82 -13.72 -15.83
CA LEU A 26 -14.78 -15.08 -15.28
C LEU A 26 -16.05 -15.37 -14.47
N THR A 27 -16.26 -16.65 -14.18
CA THR A 27 -17.24 -17.11 -13.21
C THR A 27 -16.57 -17.39 -11.87
N PHE A 28 -17.34 -17.47 -10.77
CA PHE A 28 -16.79 -17.78 -9.47
C PHE A 28 -16.27 -19.22 -9.37
N ASP A 29 -16.78 -20.14 -10.20
CA ASP A 29 -16.28 -21.51 -10.28
C ASP A 29 -14.89 -21.64 -10.91
N GLU A 30 -14.43 -20.60 -11.61
CA GLU A 30 -13.07 -20.52 -12.18
C GLU A 30 -12.04 -19.94 -11.20
N LEU A 31 -12.47 -19.52 -10.01
CA LEU A 31 -11.60 -18.99 -8.94
C LEU A 31 -11.15 -20.13 -8.04
N ASP A 32 -9.85 -20.44 -8.08
CA ASP A 32 -9.27 -21.51 -7.27
C ASP A 32 -9.38 -21.19 -5.77
N GLY A 33 -10.06 -22.05 -5.00
CA GLY A 33 -10.24 -21.90 -3.56
C GLY A 33 -11.33 -20.92 -3.14
N TRP A 34 -12.16 -20.42 -4.06
CA TRP A 34 -13.22 -19.45 -3.74
C TRP A 34 -14.17 -19.95 -2.64
N ALA A 35 -14.59 -21.21 -2.73
CA ALA A 35 -15.57 -21.80 -1.81
C ALA A 35 -15.06 -21.94 -0.37
N GLU A 36 -13.74 -21.97 -0.18
CA GLU A 36 -13.06 -22.24 1.09
C GLU A 36 -12.66 -20.97 1.85
N ASP A 37 -12.78 -19.77 1.24
CA ASP A 37 -12.38 -18.53 1.92
C ASP A 37 -13.41 -18.07 2.97
N ASP A 38 -12.93 -17.36 3.96
CA ASP A 38 -13.76 -16.62 4.93
C ASP A 38 -14.27 -15.31 4.32
N HIS A 39 -15.34 -15.42 3.53
CA HIS A 39 -16.00 -14.26 2.91
C HIS A 39 -16.55 -13.27 3.95
N SER A 40 -16.88 -13.73 5.16
CA SER A 40 -17.39 -12.85 6.22
C SER A 40 -16.33 -11.87 6.70
N ALA A 41 -15.07 -12.31 6.80
CA ALA A 41 -13.96 -11.44 7.10
C ALA A 41 -13.75 -10.39 6.00
N ALA A 42 -13.83 -10.78 4.72
CA ALA A 42 -13.74 -9.85 3.59
C ALA A 42 -14.91 -8.84 3.57
N LEU A 43 -16.12 -9.31 3.83
CA LEU A 43 -17.32 -8.45 3.90
C LEU A 43 -17.23 -7.40 5.02
N SER A 44 -16.66 -7.76 6.16
CA SER A 44 -16.42 -6.81 7.25
C SER A 44 -15.51 -5.66 6.81
N VAL A 45 -14.41 -5.98 6.11
CA VAL A 45 -13.49 -4.96 5.58
C VAL A 45 -14.14 -4.14 4.46
N PHE A 46 -14.92 -4.78 3.57
CA PHE A 46 -15.67 -4.11 2.52
C PHE A 46 -16.66 -3.09 3.08
N ARG A 47 -17.42 -3.42 4.12
CA ARG A 47 -18.35 -2.49 4.82
C ARG A 47 -17.65 -1.25 5.32
N ASN A 48 -16.47 -1.39 5.94
CA ASN A 48 -15.68 -0.26 6.40
C ASN A 48 -15.22 0.65 5.24
N THR A 49 -15.17 0.12 4.03
CA THR A 49 -14.76 0.82 2.81
C THR A 49 -15.94 1.55 2.16
N CYS A 50 -17.15 1.03 2.31
CA CYS A 50 -18.36 1.50 1.64
C CYS A 50 -18.67 2.98 1.86
N ILE A 51 -18.30 3.53 3.02
CA ILE A 51 -18.55 4.95 3.33
C ILE A 51 -17.80 5.91 2.37
N ASP A 52 -16.76 5.44 1.72
CA ASP A 52 -15.92 6.22 0.79
C ASP A 52 -16.21 5.88 -0.67
N LEU A 53 -16.98 4.81 -0.93
CA LEU A 53 -17.41 4.43 -2.27
C LEU A 53 -18.62 5.26 -2.66
N ASN A 54 -18.52 5.96 -3.78
CA ASN A 54 -19.58 6.83 -4.27
C ASN A 54 -19.96 6.44 -5.70
N GLY A 55 -21.25 6.54 -6.00
CA GLY A 55 -21.79 6.26 -7.31
C GLY A 55 -22.92 5.23 -7.26
N SER A 56 -23.84 5.30 -8.23
CA SER A 56 -25.07 4.50 -8.24
C SER A 56 -24.83 3.01 -8.08
N ASP A 57 -23.75 2.50 -8.67
CA ASP A 57 -23.43 1.07 -8.65
C ASP A 57 -22.95 0.61 -7.26
N TRP A 58 -22.21 1.44 -6.55
CA TRP A 58 -21.69 1.15 -5.22
C TRP A 58 -22.68 1.43 -4.11
N ASP A 59 -23.46 2.52 -4.19
CA ASP A 59 -24.37 2.96 -3.13
C ASP A 59 -25.40 1.86 -2.79
N ALA A 60 -25.98 1.23 -3.82
CA ALA A 60 -26.96 0.16 -3.64
C ALA A 60 -26.32 -1.10 -3.03
N ILE A 61 -25.12 -1.48 -3.49
CA ILE A 61 -24.37 -2.65 -3.00
C ILE A 61 -23.98 -2.43 -1.53
N CYS A 62 -23.47 -1.24 -1.19
CA CYS A 62 -23.11 -0.88 0.17
C CYS A 62 -24.31 -0.95 1.13
N ALA A 63 -25.47 -0.42 0.72
CA ALA A 63 -26.68 -0.50 1.53
C ALA A 63 -27.11 -1.94 1.82
N VAL A 64 -27.02 -2.84 0.84
CA VAL A 64 -27.33 -4.26 1.02
C VAL A 64 -26.30 -4.94 1.90
N SER A 65 -25.02 -4.58 1.78
CA SER A 65 -23.93 -5.18 2.56
C SER A 65 -24.18 -5.08 4.07
N GLU A 66 -24.74 -3.98 4.54
CA GLU A 66 -24.99 -3.73 5.97
C GLU A 66 -25.93 -4.76 6.62
N THR A 67 -26.86 -5.31 5.86
CA THR A 67 -27.91 -6.20 6.38
C THR A 67 -27.72 -7.67 6.01
N THR A 68 -26.79 -7.98 5.08
CA THR A 68 -26.57 -9.37 4.66
C THR A 68 -25.84 -10.18 5.73
N SER A 69 -26.25 -11.44 5.90
CA SER A 69 -25.59 -12.43 6.76
C SER A 69 -24.82 -13.48 5.96
N ASP A 70 -25.13 -13.65 4.68
CA ASP A 70 -24.46 -14.59 3.78
C ASP A 70 -23.48 -13.81 2.87
N ALA A 71 -22.24 -13.72 3.34
CA ALA A 71 -21.20 -12.94 2.67
C ALA A 71 -20.83 -13.51 1.31
N ARG A 72 -20.78 -14.84 1.17
CA ARG A 72 -20.44 -15.47 -0.11
C ARG A 72 -21.51 -15.18 -1.16
N THR A 73 -22.76 -15.45 -0.84
CA THR A 73 -23.90 -15.16 -1.73
C THR A 73 -23.95 -13.67 -2.08
N PHE A 74 -23.62 -12.78 -1.13
CA PHE A 74 -23.52 -11.34 -1.41
C PHE A 74 -22.53 -11.04 -2.54
N PHE A 75 -21.29 -11.52 -2.45
CA PHE A 75 -20.31 -11.27 -3.49
C PHE A 75 -20.70 -11.92 -4.83
N GLU A 76 -21.22 -13.12 -4.82
CA GLU A 76 -21.63 -13.83 -6.04
C GLU A 76 -22.83 -13.18 -6.75
N LEU A 77 -23.73 -12.53 -6.03
CA LEU A 77 -24.88 -11.85 -6.61
C LEU A 77 -24.54 -10.49 -7.21
N PHE A 78 -23.76 -9.69 -6.49
CA PHE A 78 -23.55 -8.28 -6.82
C PHE A 78 -22.31 -8.01 -7.67
N PHE A 79 -21.40 -8.97 -7.79
CA PHE A 79 -20.14 -8.78 -8.48
C PHE A 79 -19.90 -9.82 -9.59
N ARG A 80 -18.93 -9.49 -10.45
CA ARG A 80 -18.34 -10.42 -11.41
C ARG A 80 -16.83 -10.35 -11.34
N PRO A 81 -16.12 -11.50 -11.34
CA PRO A 81 -14.67 -11.53 -11.40
C PRO A 81 -14.19 -11.10 -12.80
N VAL A 82 -13.28 -10.14 -12.83
CA VAL A 82 -12.69 -9.61 -14.05
C VAL A 82 -11.18 -9.75 -13.97
N LEU A 83 -10.59 -10.46 -14.93
CA LEU A 83 -9.15 -10.54 -15.11
C LEU A 83 -8.73 -9.42 -16.06
N ILE A 84 -7.92 -8.49 -15.57
CA ILE A 84 -7.39 -7.35 -16.32
C ILE A 84 -5.90 -7.58 -16.56
N GLY A 85 -5.40 -7.34 -17.79
CA GLY A 85 -3.97 -7.52 -18.15
C GLY A 85 -3.64 -8.88 -18.76
N GLY A 86 -4.64 -9.73 -19.04
CA GLY A 86 -4.50 -10.99 -19.76
C GLY A 86 -3.78 -12.09 -18.99
N GLU A 87 -3.11 -12.99 -19.73
CA GLU A 87 -2.48 -14.22 -19.17
C GLU A 87 -1.10 -13.98 -18.49
N ALA A 88 -0.60 -12.74 -18.49
CA ALA A 88 0.65 -12.46 -17.79
C ALA A 88 0.49 -12.73 -16.28
N PRO A 89 1.43 -13.46 -15.65
CA PRO A 89 1.32 -13.76 -14.23
C PRO A 89 1.36 -12.49 -13.40
N ALA A 90 0.50 -12.41 -12.40
CA ALA A 90 0.53 -11.36 -11.41
C ALA A 90 1.86 -11.38 -10.61
N LEU A 91 2.22 -10.25 -10.04
CA LEU A 91 3.29 -10.14 -9.06
C LEU A 91 2.72 -9.71 -7.71
N PHE A 92 2.86 -10.56 -6.73
CA PHE A 92 2.51 -10.28 -5.34
C PHE A 92 3.76 -10.04 -4.52
N THR A 93 3.71 -8.99 -3.68
CA THR A 93 4.68 -8.72 -2.63
C THR A 93 3.96 -8.52 -1.31
N GLY A 94 4.69 -8.31 -0.23
CA GLY A 94 4.11 -8.04 1.08
C GLY A 94 4.64 -6.74 1.68
N TYR A 95 3.79 -6.04 2.43
CA TYR A 95 4.16 -4.90 3.23
C TYR A 95 3.58 -5.00 4.65
N TYR A 96 4.09 -4.19 5.55
CA TYR A 96 3.72 -4.23 6.96
C TYR A 96 3.89 -2.85 7.61
N GLU A 97 3.37 -2.66 8.81
CA GLU A 97 3.59 -1.48 9.62
C GLU A 97 4.79 -1.71 10.56
N PRO A 98 5.97 -1.11 10.28
CA PRO A 98 7.14 -1.28 11.12
C PRO A 98 6.97 -0.62 12.49
N GLN A 99 7.66 -1.18 13.50
CA GLN A 99 7.74 -0.60 14.83
C GLN A 99 9.19 -0.23 15.14
N LEU A 100 9.43 1.05 15.39
CA LEU A 100 10.75 1.61 15.64
C LEU A 100 10.88 2.08 17.08
N GLU A 101 12.12 2.13 17.60
CA GLU A 101 12.44 2.80 18.85
C GLU A 101 12.70 4.29 18.59
N GLY A 102 12.12 5.17 19.42
CA GLY A 102 12.25 6.61 19.23
C GLY A 102 12.08 7.44 20.49
N SER A 103 12.09 8.75 20.32
CA SER A 103 11.86 9.75 21.37
C SER A 103 11.29 11.02 20.77
N ARG A 104 10.50 11.76 21.54
CA ARG A 104 10.06 13.12 21.15
C ARG A 104 11.20 14.12 21.21
N THR A 105 12.28 13.77 21.89
CA THR A 105 13.41 14.68 22.10
C THR A 105 14.69 14.10 21.50
N ARG A 106 15.41 14.92 20.74
CA ARG A 106 16.72 14.55 20.20
C ARG A 106 17.72 14.23 21.30
N SER A 107 18.47 13.14 21.13
CA SER A 107 19.51 12.72 22.07
C SER A 107 20.72 12.12 21.33
N ALA A 108 21.73 11.64 22.07
CA ALA A 108 22.85 10.93 21.46
C ALA A 108 22.42 9.60 20.79
N ARG A 109 21.39 8.93 21.33
CA ARG A 109 20.80 7.72 20.75
C ARG A 109 19.81 8.07 19.64
N PHE A 110 18.79 8.84 19.96
CA PHE A 110 17.70 9.20 19.03
C PHE A 110 18.08 10.49 18.29
N ARG A 111 18.60 10.36 17.08
CA ARG A 111 19.17 11.48 16.31
C ARG A 111 18.68 11.60 14.87
N TYR A 112 17.94 10.60 14.38
CA TYR A 112 17.40 10.59 13.02
C TYR A 112 15.95 11.04 13.03
N PRO A 113 15.64 12.22 12.48
CA PRO A 113 14.32 12.82 12.60
C PRO A 113 13.31 12.22 11.62
N VAL A 114 12.10 11.99 12.12
CA VAL A 114 10.89 11.71 11.35
C VAL A 114 10.20 13.04 11.09
N TYR A 115 10.15 13.48 9.84
CA TYR A 115 9.70 14.83 9.49
C TYR A 115 8.25 14.87 8.99
N ARG A 116 7.55 15.97 9.34
CA ARG A 116 6.33 16.41 8.66
C ARG A 116 6.63 16.99 7.29
N LEU A 117 5.63 16.96 6.40
CA LEU A 117 5.72 17.59 5.08
C LEU A 117 5.95 19.09 5.24
N PRO A 118 7.03 19.63 4.65
CA PRO A 118 7.23 21.08 4.60
C PRO A 118 6.17 21.77 3.75
N PRO A 119 5.66 22.94 4.14
CA PRO A 119 4.56 23.61 3.45
C PRO A 119 4.89 24.08 2.02
N GLU A 120 6.16 24.21 1.68
CA GLU A 120 6.62 24.58 0.35
C GLU A 120 6.76 23.42 -0.63
N VAL A 121 6.60 22.17 -0.16
CA VAL A 121 6.71 21.00 -1.03
C VAL A 121 5.41 20.85 -1.81
N ASP A 122 5.47 21.20 -3.08
CA ASP A 122 4.41 21.06 -4.07
C ASP A 122 5.03 20.50 -5.36
N GLY A 123 4.61 19.29 -5.74
CA GLY A 123 5.22 18.57 -6.86
C GLY A 123 6.65 18.08 -6.60
N GLN A 124 7.51 18.17 -7.61
CA GLN A 124 8.89 17.71 -7.50
C GLN A 124 9.77 18.72 -6.75
N TRP A 125 10.36 18.25 -5.66
CA TRP A 125 11.25 19.04 -4.80
C TRP A 125 12.66 18.43 -4.79
N LEU A 126 13.45 18.73 -3.74
CA LEU A 126 14.80 18.18 -3.56
C LEU A 126 14.76 16.64 -3.44
N SER A 127 15.77 15.99 -4.00
CA SER A 127 15.98 14.54 -3.84
C SER A 127 16.34 14.18 -2.39
N ARG A 128 16.23 12.92 -2.02
CA ARG A 128 16.68 12.40 -0.71
C ARG A 128 18.10 12.89 -0.36
N GLN A 129 19.03 12.72 -1.28
CA GLN A 129 20.43 13.14 -1.07
C GLN A 129 20.55 14.63 -0.77
N GLU A 130 19.89 15.46 -1.57
CA GLU A 130 19.91 16.91 -1.37
C GLU A 130 19.27 17.32 -0.04
N ILE A 131 18.14 16.69 0.35
CA ILE A 131 17.49 16.95 1.64
C ILE A 131 18.42 16.61 2.80
N GLU A 132 19.04 15.42 2.79
CA GLU A 132 19.88 14.95 3.89
C GLU A 132 21.23 15.68 3.97
N GLU A 133 21.89 15.92 2.83
CA GLU A 133 23.20 16.59 2.79
C GLU A 133 23.11 18.11 3.09
N SER A 134 22.09 18.80 2.56
CA SER A 134 21.90 20.22 2.83
C SER A 134 21.35 20.52 4.22
N ARG A 135 20.76 19.53 4.89
CA ARG A 135 20.07 19.68 6.17
C ARG A 135 18.95 20.73 6.15
N VAL A 136 18.32 20.93 5.00
CA VAL A 136 17.32 21.97 4.74
C VAL A 136 16.11 21.93 5.69
N LEU A 137 15.88 20.82 6.37
CA LEU A 137 14.78 20.63 7.32
C LEU A 137 15.16 20.90 8.78
N GLU A 138 16.46 20.99 9.11
CA GLU A 138 16.89 21.19 10.48
C GLU A 138 16.46 22.56 11.03
N GLY A 139 16.00 22.57 12.31
CA GLY A 139 15.60 23.78 13.00
C GLY A 139 14.27 24.40 12.56
N ARG A 140 13.46 23.68 11.80
CA ARG A 140 12.18 24.14 11.27
C ARG A 140 10.96 23.71 12.05
N ASN A 141 11.14 22.98 13.16
CA ASN A 141 10.07 22.40 13.97
C ASN A 141 9.14 21.45 13.20
N LEU A 142 9.72 20.72 12.24
CA LEU A 142 9.01 19.74 11.41
C LEU A 142 9.14 18.32 11.98
N GLU A 143 9.95 18.12 13.01
CA GLU A 143 10.21 16.82 13.61
C GLU A 143 8.97 16.33 14.39
N ILE A 144 8.55 15.09 14.10
CA ILE A 144 7.53 14.37 14.87
C ILE A 144 8.19 13.66 16.04
N ALA A 145 9.26 12.93 15.75
CA ALA A 145 10.08 12.17 16.67
C ALA A 145 11.48 11.99 16.11
N TRP A 146 12.40 11.46 16.91
CA TRP A 146 13.72 11.01 16.47
C TRP A 146 13.84 9.51 16.72
N VAL A 147 14.36 8.77 15.76
CA VAL A 147 14.65 7.33 15.87
C VAL A 147 16.15 7.08 15.97
N ASP A 148 16.55 5.89 16.36
CA ASP A 148 17.94 5.54 16.62
C ASP A 148 18.66 4.89 15.42
N ASP A 149 17.93 4.37 14.43
CA ASP A 149 18.51 3.71 13.27
C ASP A 149 18.04 4.39 11.94
N PRO A 150 18.97 4.94 11.15
CA PRO A 150 18.64 5.59 9.86
C PRO A 150 18.19 4.61 8.80
N VAL A 151 18.56 3.33 8.93
CA VAL A 151 18.14 2.29 7.97
C VAL A 151 16.66 1.93 8.22
N GLU A 152 16.25 1.82 9.47
CA GLU A 152 14.84 1.63 9.81
C GLU A 152 13.99 2.84 9.40
N LEU A 153 14.50 4.06 9.58
CA LEU A 153 13.83 5.27 9.08
C LEU A 153 13.64 5.23 7.55
N PHE A 154 14.66 4.80 6.81
CA PHE A 154 14.54 4.63 5.36
C PHE A 154 13.45 3.62 4.99
N PHE A 155 13.40 2.48 5.68
CA PHE A 155 12.37 1.47 5.44
C PHE A 155 10.99 1.94 5.90
N LEU A 156 10.88 2.68 6.99
CA LEU A 156 9.64 3.36 7.40
C LEU A 156 9.10 4.26 6.27
N GLN A 157 9.99 4.99 5.58
CA GLN A 157 9.60 5.82 4.44
C GLN A 157 9.13 4.99 3.23
N ILE A 158 9.65 3.77 3.03
CA ILE A 158 9.16 2.84 1.99
C ILE A 158 7.77 2.32 2.35
N GLN A 159 7.55 1.97 3.62
CA GLN A 159 6.26 1.44 4.08
C GLN A 159 5.17 2.52 4.17
N GLY A 160 5.55 3.80 4.34
CA GLY A 160 4.63 4.94 4.38
C GLY A 160 3.89 5.13 5.69
N SER A 161 3.94 4.18 6.60
CA SER A 161 3.36 4.26 7.96
C SER A 161 4.18 3.44 8.94
N GLY A 162 4.02 3.71 10.24
CA GLY A 162 4.70 2.94 11.29
C GLY A 162 4.34 3.36 12.69
N ARG A 163 4.83 2.56 13.64
CA ARG A 163 4.71 2.79 15.08
C ARG A 163 6.06 3.20 15.63
N ILE A 164 6.09 4.19 16.48
CA ILE A 164 7.31 4.62 17.17
C ILE A 164 7.09 4.46 18.66
N ARG A 165 7.79 3.50 19.27
CA ARG A 165 7.81 3.30 20.71
C ARG A 165 8.70 4.36 21.33
N LEU A 166 8.14 5.19 22.19
CA LEU A 166 8.85 6.32 22.78
C LEU A 166 9.62 5.87 24.03
N ALA A 167 10.87 6.32 24.14
CA ALA A 167 11.71 6.06 25.31
C ALA A 167 11.12 6.65 26.61
N GLU A 168 10.37 7.72 26.50
CA GLU A 168 9.60 8.36 27.58
C GLU A 168 8.29 7.66 27.90
N GLY A 169 7.95 6.62 27.16
CA GLY A 169 6.73 5.82 27.31
C GLY A 169 5.65 6.12 26.29
N GLY A 170 4.83 5.10 26.01
CA GLY A 170 3.79 5.15 25.01
C GLY A 170 4.28 4.84 23.58
N VAL A 171 3.33 4.80 22.66
CA VAL A 171 3.55 4.58 21.23
C VAL A 171 2.85 5.69 20.46
N ILE A 172 3.53 6.26 19.49
CA ILE A 172 2.88 7.12 18.49
C ILE A 172 2.79 6.41 17.16
N ARG A 173 1.77 6.74 16.39
CA ARG A 173 1.61 6.22 15.04
C ARG A 173 1.85 7.34 14.04
N VAL A 174 2.62 7.01 13.00
CA VAL A 174 2.88 7.92 11.89
C VAL A 174 2.33 7.31 10.62
N GLY A 175 1.65 8.13 9.84
CA GLY A 175 1.09 7.77 8.54
C GLY A 175 1.64 8.70 7.46
N TYR A 176 1.39 8.35 6.22
CA TYR A 176 1.82 9.11 5.06
C TYR A 176 1.32 10.57 5.14
N GLY A 177 2.24 11.51 5.05
CA GLY A 177 1.96 12.95 5.06
C GLY A 177 2.24 13.63 3.72
N GLY A 178 2.94 12.96 2.82
CA GLY A 178 3.33 13.47 1.51
C GLY A 178 4.71 12.99 1.08
N ARG A 179 5.13 13.34 -0.12
CA ARG A 179 6.46 12.99 -0.67
C ARG A 179 7.06 14.15 -1.45
N ASN A 180 8.36 14.07 -1.71
CA ASN A 180 9.12 15.06 -2.47
C ASN A 180 8.91 15.01 -4.00
N GLY A 181 7.95 14.28 -4.51
CA GLY A 181 7.60 14.20 -5.92
C GLY A 181 8.53 13.36 -6.81
N HIS A 182 9.62 12.80 -6.27
CA HIS A 182 10.45 11.86 -7.00
C HIS A 182 9.86 10.45 -7.01
N GLU A 183 10.07 9.74 -8.12
CA GLU A 183 9.71 8.34 -8.22
C GLU A 183 10.62 7.45 -7.38
N TYR A 184 10.04 6.36 -6.86
CA TYR A 184 10.79 5.34 -6.13
C TYR A 184 11.77 4.60 -7.07
N ARG A 185 13.02 4.43 -6.61
CA ARG A 185 14.01 3.56 -7.27
C ARG A 185 14.44 2.46 -6.31
N SER A 186 14.28 1.21 -6.76
CA SER A 186 14.57 0.03 -5.94
C SER A 186 16.06 -0.10 -5.63
N ILE A 187 16.41 0.03 -4.35
CA ILE A 187 17.78 -0.20 -3.86
C ILE A 187 18.16 -1.69 -3.89
N GLY A 188 17.18 -2.58 -3.85
CA GLY A 188 17.39 -4.02 -4.04
C GLY A 188 17.82 -4.35 -5.47
N GLN A 189 17.13 -3.79 -6.47
CA GLN A 189 17.55 -3.93 -7.88
C GLN A 189 18.94 -3.32 -8.12
N GLU A 190 19.26 -2.22 -7.46
CA GLU A 190 20.56 -1.59 -7.56
C GLU A 190 21.69 -2.48 -7.00
N LEU A 191 21.45 -3.20 -5.89
CA LEU A 191 22.40 -4.20 -5.37
C LEU A 191 22.63 -5.36 -6.35
N VAL A 192 21.57 -5.82 -7.02
CA VAL A 192 21.69 -6.83 -8.09
C VAL A 192 22.49 -6.27 -9.27
N ARG A 193 22.19 -5.06 -9.72
CA ARG A 193 22.90 -4.39 -10.81
C ARG A 193 24.39 -4.18 -10.50
N ARG A 194 24.74 -3.92 -9.24
CA ARG A 194 26.14 -3.81 -8.76
C ARG A 194 26.82 -5.19 -8.61
N GLY A 195 26.10 -6.30 -8.83
CA GLY A 195 26.63 -7.65 -8.67
C GLY A 195 26.88 -8.07 -7.23
N VAL A 196 26.29 -7.38 -6.25
CA VAL A 196 26.43 -7.69 -4.81
C VAL A 196 25.63 -8.94 -4.45
N TYR A 197 24.43 -9.06 -5.00
CA TYR A 197 23.52 -10.19 -4.79
C TYR A 197 22.88 -10.64 -6.10
N GLN A 198 22.42 -11.90 -6.14
CA GLN A 198 21.52 -12.39 -7.17
C GLN A 198 20.06 -12.00 -6.83
N PRO A 199 19.14 -11.90 -7.83
CA PRO A 199 17.76 -11.48 -7.59
C PRO A 199 17.03 -12.27 -6.48
N HIS A 200 17.27 -13.59 -6.40
CA HIS A 200 16.65 -14.47 -5.41
C HIS A 200 17.23 -14.33 -3.99
N GLN A 201 18.33 -13.62 -3.83
CA GLN A 201 18.98 -13.40 -2.53
C GLN A 201 18.55 -12.07 -1.87
N VAL A 202 17.80 -11.24 -2.58
CA VAL A 202 17.45 -9.89 -2.11
C VAL A 202 16.13 -9.94 -1.37
N SER A 203 16.17 -9.60 -0.08
CA SER A 203 15.01 -9.30 0.77
C SER A 203 15.24 -7.99 1.52
N ALA A 204 14.21 -7.44 2.15
CA ALA A 204 14.34 -6.24 2.98
C ALA A 204 15.40 -6.42 4.07
N GLN A 205 15.41 -7.56 4.76
CA GLN A 205 16.36 -7.89 5.82
C GLN A 205 17.80 -7.99 5.30
N VAL A 206 18.00 -8.60 4.11
CA VAL A 206 19.32 -8.68 3.47
C VAL A 206 19.84 -7.29 3.13
N ILE A 207 18.99 -6.42 2.57
CA ILE A 207 19.37 -5.04 2.25
C ILE A 207 19.73 -4.27 3.52
N GLN A 208 18.89 -4.31 4.55
CA GLN A 208 19.15 -3.66 5.84
C GLN A 208 20.48 -4.11 6.45
N SER A 209 20.69 -5.43 6.50
CA SER A 209 21.93 -6.02 7.01
C SER A 209 23.16 -5.58 6.21
N TRP A 210 23.03 -5.49 4.88
CA TRP A 210 24.12 -5.03 4.03
C TRP A 210 24.46 -3.56 4.26
N VAL A 211 23.46 -2.70 4.34
CA VAL A 211 23.64 -1.25 4.60
C VAL A 211 24.32 -1.03 5.96
N ARG A 212 23.87 -1.72 7.03
CA ARG A 212 24.48 -1.60 8.37
C ARG A 212 25.95 -2.07 8.39
N ARG A 213 26.29 -3.12 7.63
CA ARG A 213 27.67 -3.62 7.55
C ARG A 213 28.59 -2.78 6.66
N ASN A 214 28.04 -1.94 5.80
CA ASN A 214 28.76 -1.11 4.82
C ASN A 214 28.31 0.36 4.92
N PRO A 215 28.58 1.09 6.00
CA PRO A 215 27.91 2.37 6.24
C PRO A 215 28.12 3.42 5.14
N VAL A 216 29.32 3.54 4.56
CA VAL A 216 29.59 4.49 3.45
C VAL A 216 28.92 4.06 2.15
N ALA A 217 29.14 2.81 1.72
CA ALA A 217 28.52 2.27 0.53
C ALA A 217 26.99 2.12 0.68
N GLY A 218 26.54 1.84 1.91
CA GLY A 218 25.14 1.77 2.30
C GLY A 218 24.45 3.11 2.13
N GLN A 219 25.00 4.20 2.64
CA GLN A 219 24.47 5.55 2.45
C GLN A 219 24.35 5.89 0.95
N THR A 220 25.39 5.60 0.17
CA THR A 220 25.36 5.78 -1.29
C THR A 220 24.26 4.92 -1.96
N LEU A 221 23.99 3.73 -1.42
CA LEU A 221 22.89 2.89 -1.90
C LEU A 221 21.53 3.51 -1.57
N LEU A 222 21.33 4.01 -0.34
CA LEU A 222 20.07 4.65 0.05
C LEU A 222 19.78 5.88 -0.82
N TYR A 223 20.79 6.65 -1.19
CA TYR A 223 20.68 7.81 -2.10
C TYR A 223 20.30 7.44 -3.54
N HIS A 224 20.46 6.17 -3.93
CA HIS A 224 19.95 5.71 -5.23
C HIS A 224 18.43 5.90 -5.35
N ASN A 225 17.69 5.77 -4.24
CA ASN A 225 16.28 6.14 -4.19
C ASN A 225 16.12 7.63 -3.90
N PRO A 226 15.78 8.48 -4.88
CA PRO A 226 15.61 9.92 -4.68
C PRO A 226 14.32 10.27 -3.94
N SER A 227 13.36 9.34 -3.86
CA SER A 227 12.08 9.55 -3.18
C SER A 227 12.28 9.71 -1.68
N TYR A 228 11.63 10.72 -1.09
CA TYR A 228 11.61 10.99 0.35
C TYR A 228 10.18 11.17 0.81
N VAL A 229 9.76 10.36 1.79
CA VAL A 229 8.41 10.39 2.35
C VAL A 229 8.43 11.18 3.66
N PHE A 230 7.46 12.05 3.79
CA PHE A 230 7.14 12.81 5.00
C PHE A 230 5.94 12.20 5.69
N PHE A 231 5.82 12.44 6.98
CA PHE A 231 4.81 11.81 7.81
C PHE A 231 3.86 12.82 8.46
N ARG A 232 2.74 12.31 8.91
CA ARG A 232 1.86 12.98 9.88
C ARG A 232 1.63 12.07 11.06
N GLU A 233 1.44 12.62 12.23
CA GLU A 233 0.99 11.84 13.38
C GLU A 233 -0.47 11.45 13.18
N VAL A 234 -0.80 10.20 13.47
CA VAL A 234 -2.14 9.64 13.29
C VAL A 234 -2.64 9.16 14.65
N ASP A 235 -3.84 9.58 14.98
CA ASP A 235 -4.53 9.14 16.18
C ASP A 235 -5.37 7.91 15.84
N ILE A 236 -4.98 6.75 16.37
CA ILE A 236 -5.69 5.48 16.24
C ILE A 236 -5.75 4.87 17.64
N ASP A 237 -6.91 4.98 18.26
CA ASP A 237 -7.15 4.57 19.65
C ASP A 237 -6.94 3.08 19.88
N ASP A 238 -7.32 2.23 18.92
CA ASP A 238 -7.18 0.79 19.03
C ASP A 238 -5.79 0.34 18.50
N PRO A 239 -4.93 -0.22 19.38
CA PRO A 239 -3.60 -0.67 19.00
C PRO A 239 -3.60 -1.85 18.03
N ASP A 240 -4.70 -2.61 17.95
CA ASP A 240 -4.80 -3.80 17.09
C ASP A 240 -5.21 -3.45 15.66
N LEU A 241 -5.73 -2.24 15.43
CA LEU A 241 -6.04 -1.77 14.09
C LEU A 241 -4.76 -1.49 13.29
N GLY A 242 -4.78 -1.79 11.99
CA GLY A 242 -3.74 -1.42 11.04
C GLY A 242 -3.63 0.09 10.82
N PRO A 243 -2.63 0.56 10.06
CA PRO A 243 -2.50 1.97 9.70
C PRO A 243 -3.64 2.41 8.77
N LEU A 244 -3.72 3.72 8.53
CA LEU A 244 -4.62 4.26 7.52
C LEU A 244 -4.02 4.06 6.13
N GLY A 245 -4.75 3.34 5.27
CA GLY A 245 -4.43 3.21 3.85
C GLY A 245 -4.81 4.45 3.03
N ALA A 246 -4.69 4.34 1.71
CA ALA A 246 -4.98 5.44 0.78
C ALA A 246 -6.45 5.95 0.87
N MET A 247 -7.37 5.09 1.28
CA MET A 247 -8.77 5.46 1.53
C MET A 247 -9.01 6.12 2.90
N ASN A 248 -7.94 6.43 3.65
CA ASN A 248 -8.02 6.96 5.02
C ASN A 248 -8.84 6.06 5.98
N ARG A 249 -8.81 4.75 5.75
CA ARG A 249 -9.41 3.69 6.57
C ARG A 249 -8.33 2.75 7.08
N ASN A 250 -8.54 2.19 8.26
CA ASN A 250 -7.64 1.19 8.80
C ASN A 250 -7.62 -0.04 7.90
N ILE A 251 -6.41 -0.43 7.48
CA ILE A 251 -6.20 -1.64 6.71
C ILE A 251 -6.10 -2.87 7.62
N THR A 252 -6.53 -4.02 7.11
CA THR A 252 -6.65 -5.26 7.86
C THR A 252 -5.63 -6.29 7.37
N PRO A 253 -4.83 -6.92 8.27
CA PRO A 253 -3.87 -7.94 7.87
C PRO A 253 -4.52 -9.06 7.04
N HIS A 254 -3.89 -9.42 5.94
CA HIS A 254 -4.32 -10.45 5.00
C HIS A 254 -5.74 -10.26 4.41
N ARG A 255 -6.32 -9.05 4.53
CA ARG A 255 -7.60 -8.68 3.93
C ARG A 255 -7.54 -7.34 3.18
N SER A 256 -6.47 -6.57 3.34
CA SER A 256 -6.24 -5.33 2.59
C SER A 256 -5.02 -5.47 1.69
N ILE A 257 -5.11 -4.87 0.52
CA ILE A 257 -4.02 -4.82 -0.46
C ILE A 257 -3.81 -3.38 -0.96
N ALA A 258 -2.55 -3.09 -1.32
CA ALA A 258 -2.20 -1.94 -2.13
C ALA A 258 -2.18 -2.35 -3.61
N ILE A 259 -2.74 -1.50 -4.46
CA ILE A 259 -2.92 -1.72 -5.90
C ILE A 259 -2.55 -0.48 -6.72
N ASP A 260 -2.55 -0.63 -8.02
CA ASP A 260 -2.52 0.48 -8.97
C ASP A 260 -3.94 0.97 -9.24
N PRO A 261 -4.30 2.20 -8.81
CA PRO A 261 -5.65 2.72 -8.98
C PRO A 261 -6.03 3.03 -10.45
N ASP A 262 -5.06 3.06 -11.35
CA ASP A 262 -5.32 3.21 -12.78
C ASP A 262 -5.92 1.94 -13.40
N HIS A 263 -5.76 0.78 -12.74
CA HIS A 263 -6.23 -0.52 -13.22
C HIS A 263 -7.25 -1.18 -12.29
N THR A 264 -7.14 -0.95 -10.98
CA THR A 264 -8.02 -1.54 -9.96
C THR A 264 -8.66 -0.43 -9.15
N PRO A 265 -9.99 -0.31 -9.12
CA PRO A 265 -10.65 0.72 -8.31
C PRO A 265 -10.35 0.56 -6.81
N LEU A 266 -10.01 1.66 -6.14
CA LEU A 266 -9.95 1.66 -4.68
C LEU A 266 -11.31 1.28 -4.09
N GLY A 267 -11.30 0.44 -3.08
CA GLY A 267 -12.49 -0.12 -2.44
C GLY A 267 -13.04 -1.39 -3.09
N ALA A 268 -12.58 -1.75 -4.28
CA ALA A 268 -13.03 -2.97 -4.94
C ALA A 268 -12.58 -4.22 -4.18
N PRO A 269 -13.44 -5.24 -4.06
CA PRO A 269 -13.02 -6.58 -3.66
C PRO A 269 -12.16 -7.20 -4.77
N VAL A 270 -11.10 -7.91 -4.37
CA VAL A 270 -10.12 -8.51 -5.28
C VAL A 270 -9.83 -9.93 -4.84
N TRP A 271 -10.03 -10.89 -5.74
CA TRP A 271 -9.63 -12.27 -5.50
C TRP A 271 -8.16 -12.45 -5.80
N ILE A 272 -7.41 -12.96 -4.82
CA ILE A 272 -5.98 -13.19 -4.92
C ILE A 272 -5.70 -14.70 -4.98
N GLU A 273 -5.02 -15.11 -6.03
CA GLU A 273 -4.44 -16.44 -6.18
C GLU A 273 -2.91 -16.28 -6.24
N LYS A 274 -2.28 -16.12 -5.07
CA LYS A 274 -0.83 -16.05 -4.94
C LYS A 274 -0.27 -17.47 -4.81
N ASP A 275 0.70 -17.81 -5.61
CA ASP A 275 1.44 -19.08 -5.58
C ASP A 275 2.66 -18.99 -4.63
N GLY A 276 3.67 -19.83 -4.78
CA GLY A 276 4.88 -19.88 -3.97
C GLY A 276 4.81 -20.84 -2.80
N GLU A 277 5.74 -20.71 -1.84
CA GLU A 277 5.85 -21.64 -0.70
C GLU A 277 4.61 -21.65 0.21
N THR A 278 4.00 -20.48 0.38
CA THR A 278 2.77 -20.34 1.17
C THR A 278 1.68 -19.76 0.26
N PRO A 279 0.94 -20.59 -0.47
CA PRO A 279 -0.12 -20.13 -1.37
C PRO A 279 -1.21 -19.36 -0.63
N ILE A 280 -1.76 -18.35 -1.27
CA ILE A 280 -2.90 -17.58 -0.75
C ILE A 280 -4.03 -17.65 -1.78
N ARG A 281 -5.22 -18.05 -1.33
CA ARG A 281 -6.49 -18.03 -2.06
C ARG A 281 -7.46 -17.24 -1.22
N ARG A 282 -7.63 -15.96 -1.53
CA ARG A 282 -8.33 -15.07 -0.57
C ARG A 282 -8.96 -13.86 -1.22
N LEU A 283 -10.15 -13.51 -0.76
CA LEU A 283 -10.80 -12.24 -1.07
C LEU A 283 -10.22 -11.13 -0.19
N MET A 284 -9.68 -10.12 -0.82
CA MET A 284 -9.10 -8.95 -0.17
C MET A 284 -9.72 -7.66 -0.72
N ILE A 285 -9.56 -6.56 -0.01
CA ILE A 285 -10.12 -5.26 -0.41
C ILE A 285 -8.98 -4.32 -0.79
N ALA A 286 -9.13 -3.64 -1.91
CA ALA A 286 -8.18 -2.66 -2.44
C ALA A 286 -8.29 -1.34 -1.66
N GLN A 287 -7.61 -1.23 -0.51
CA GLN A 287 -7.73 -0.08 0.39
C GLN A 287 -6.51 0.83 0.39
N ASP A 288 -5.45 0.43 -0.31
CA ASP A 288 -4.19 1.15 -0.28
C ASP A 288 -3.53 1.26 -1.65
N THR A 289 -2.51 2.11 -1.75
CA THR A 289 -1.71 2.32 -2.96
C THR A 289 -0.23 2.44 -2.58
N GLY A 290 0.64 2.18 -3.54
CA GLY A 290 2.07 2.34 -3.34
C GLY A 290 2.79 2.79 -4.61
N GLY A 291 3.77 3.68 -4.50
CA GLY A 291 4.49 4.21 -5.66
C GLY A 291 5.25 3.17 -6.49
N ALA A 292 5.48 1.97 -5.93
CA ALA A 292 6.09 0.84 -6.62
C ALA A 292 5.05 -0.21 -7.09
N ILE A 293 3.77 0.01 -6.82
CA ILE A 293 2.69 -0.90 -7.17
C ILE A 293 2.04 -0.38 -8.44
N GLN A 294 2.50 -0.89 -9.58
CA GLN A 294 2.10 -0.40 -10.91
C GLN A 294 1.71 -1.56 -11.82
N GLY A 295 0.62 -1.37 -12.55
CA GLY A 295 0.07 -2.32 -13.51
C GLY A 295 -1.09 -3.16 -13.02
N PRO A 296 -1.82 -3.83 -13.96
CA PRO A 296 -3.10 -4.47 -13.69
C PRO A 296 -3.01 -5.76 -12.86
N GLN A 297 -1.89 -6.48 -12.97
CA GLN A 297 -1.64 -7.73 -12.25
C GLN A 297 -0.60 -7.52 -11.15
N ARG A 298 -0.80 -6.49 -10.31
CA ARG A 298 0.13 -6.09 -9.26
C ARG A 298 -0.60 -5.78 -7.95
N ALA A 299 -0.27 -6.51 -6.89
CA ALA A 299 -0.76 -6.19 -5.55
C ALA A 299 0.34 -6.36 -4.50
N ASP A 300 0.25 -5.54 -3.45
CA ASP A 300 1.06 -5.65 -2.24
C ASP A 300 0.14 -6.00 -1.07
N ILE A 301 0.40 -7.13 -0.42
CA ILE A 301 -0.49 -7.67 0.62
C ILE A 301 -0.06 -7.13 1.98
N PHE A 302 -1.00 -6.60 2.75
CA PHE A 302 -0.74 -6.13 4.10
C PHE A 302 -0.66 -7.31 5.08
N PHE A 303 0.50 -7.46 5.73
CA PHE A 303 0.78 -8.59 6.65
C PHE A 303 0.54 -8.25 8.13
N GLY A 304 0.30 -6.99 8.48
CA GLY A 304 0.13 -6.56 9.86
C GLY A 304 1.26 -5.65 10.33
N PHE A 305 1.65 -5.75 11.61
CA PHE A 305 2.65 -4.87 12.19
C PHE A 305 3.73 -5.64 12.96
N GLY A 306 4.87 -4.98 13.16
CA GLY A 306 6.01 -5.49 13.93
C GLY A 306 6.87 -6.48 13.15
N ASP A 307 7.82 -7.10 13.87
CA ASP A 307 8.91 -7.87 13.28
C ASP A 307 8.43 -9.14 12.57
N ASP A 308 7.50 -9.90 13.18
CA ASP A 308 6.97 -11.13 12.60
C ASP A 308 6.26 -10.86 11.26
N ALA A 309 5.47 -9.77 11.20
CA ALA A 309 4.82 -9.33 9.98
C ALA A 309 5.85 -8.88 8.93
N GLY A 310 6.91 -8.20 9.37
CA GLY A 310 8.02 -7.77 8.52
C GLY A 310 8.81 -8.94 7.94
N GLU A 311 9.07 -9.98 8.72
CA GLU A 311 9.72 -11.22 8.24
C GLU A 311 8.86 -11.93 7.20
N ALA A 312 7.57 -12.09 7.49
CA ALA A 312 6.63 -12.74 6.58
C ALA A 312 6.45 -11.94 5.26
N ALA A 313 6.25 -10.63 5.35
CA ALA A 313 6.09 -9.76 4.19
C ALA A 313 7.35 -9.67 3.32
N GLY A 314 8.53 -9.60 3.98
CA GLY A 314 9.80 -9.32 3.32
C GLY A 314 10.31 -10.39 2.37
N VAL A 315 9.76 -11.60 2.43
CA VAL A 315 10.11 -12.74 1.54
C VAL A 315 9.13 -12.92 0.40
N ILE A 316 7.97 -12.25 0.44
CA ILE A 316 6.94 -12.41 -0.59
C ILE A 316 7.37 -11.72 -1.88
N ARG A 317 7.50 -12.52 -2.92
CA ARG A 317 7.71 -12.12 -4.31
C ARG A 317 7.23 -13.24 -5.23
N ASP A 318 5.94 -13.46 -5.22
CA ASP A 318 5.34 -14.66 -5.79
C ASP A 318 4.46 -14.32 -7.00
N PRO A 319 4.41 -15.20 -8.00
CA PRO A 319 3.48 -15.09 -9.13
C PRO A 319 2.07 -15.54 -8.71
N GLY A 320 1.13 -15.38 -9.64
CA GLY A 320 -0.22 -15.89 -9.50
C GLY A 320 -1.20 -15.21 -10.43
N ARG A 321 -2.48 -15.09 -10.01
CA ARG A 321 -3.54 -14.37 -10.72
C ARG A 321 -4.26 -13.42 -9.76
N MET A 322 -4.73 -12.31 -10.29
CA MET A 322 -5.50 -11.31 -9.56
C MET A 322 -6.76 -10.96 -10.34
N MET A 323 -7.92 -11.19 -9.77
CA MET A 323 -9.22 -10.87 -10.36
C MET A 323 -9.92 -9.80 -9.55
N VAL A 324 -10.26 -8.70 -10.21
CA VAL A 324 -11.04 -7.62 -9.59
C VAL A 324 -12.52 -7.99 -9.63
N LEU A 325 -13.21 -7.94 -8.51
CA LEU A 325 -14.65 -8.12 -8.46
C LEU A 325 -15.32 -6.77 -8.69
N LEU A 326 -15.88 -6.59 -9.87
CA LEU A 326 -16.59 -5.36 -10.23
C LEU A 326 -18.11 -5.57 -10.10
N PRO A 327 -18.86 -4.52 -9.72
CA PRO A 327 -20.32 -4.54 -9.81
C PRO A 327 -20.79 -5.08 -11.16
N VAL A 328 -21.86 -5.88 -11.17
CA VAL A 328 -22.33 -6.60 -12.39
C VAL A 328 -22.46 -5.69 -13.59
N GLU A 329 -23.09 -4.53 -13.43
CA GLU A 329 -23.30 -3.56 -14.50
C GLU A 329 -21.96 -3.02 -15.04
N LEU A 330 -21.02 -2.70 -14.14
CA LEU A 330 -19.71 -2.17 -14.51
C LEU A 330 -18.86 -3.22 -15.22
N ALA A 331 -18.89 -4.47 -14.76
CA ALA A 331 -18.16 -5.58 -15.37
C ALA A 331 -18.60 -5.83 -16.82
N HIS A 332 -19.89 -5.75 -17.09
CA HIS A 332 -20.43 -5.93 -18.45
C HIS A 332 -20.11 -4.76 -19.39
N GLN A 333 -19.92 -3.53 -18.85
CA GLN A 333 -19.52 -2.38 -19.67
C GLN A 333 -18.07 -2.46 -20.17
N LEU A 334 -17.21 -3.24 -19.49
CA LEU A 334 -15.80 -3.40 -19.90
C LEU A 334 -15.61 -4.39 -21.04
N ILE A 335 -16.62 -5.19 -21.37
CA ILE A 335 -16.55 -6.13 -22.47
C ILE A 335 -17.41 -5.56 -23.61
N PRO A 336 -16.81 -5.17 -24.75
CA PRO A 336 -17.58 -4.83 -25.92
C PRO A 336 -18.50 -6.01 -26.30
N ASP A 337 -19.75 -5.73 -26.63
CA ASP A 337 -20.72 -6.73 -27.10
C ASP A 337 -20.07 -7.67 -28.11
N ALA A 338 -20.05 -8.97 -27.80
CA ALA A 338 -19.53 -10.03 -28.65
C ALA A 338 -20.51 -10.36 -29.77
#